data_9dd0e0672208b18b199344f161744cea
#
_entry.id   9dd0e0672208b18b199344f161744cea
#
_cell.length_a   1.000
_cell.length_b   1.000
_cell.length_c   1.000
_cell.angle_alpha   90.00
_cell.angle_beta   90.00
_cell.angle_gamma   90.00
#
_symmetry.space_group_name_H-M   'P 1'
#
loop_
_entity.id
_entity.type
_entity.pdbx_description
1 polymer ?
#
loop_
_entity_poly.entity_id
_entity_poly.type
_entity_poly.pdbx_seq_one_letter_code
_entity_poly.pdbx_strand_id
1 'polypeptide(L)'
;PLVDHLLAADERLPGVATVAMLEQRLALEGTFSDTEERAMFYRAWGDTVPPAWTSNASLSTVNGGVWIWRYHATLLMLAEARAYGLDDQTRRCDRWLLDVSRIQARLGELRTVHAVRRGGVLACIAGALIGSGSLQIPFIVGAAAVALVAHVVHQRRMPPPF
;
A
#
# COMPACT_ATOMS: atom_id res chain seq x y z
N PRO A 1 16.80 21.58 5.87
CA PRO A 1 17.33 20.34 5.38
C PRO A 1 17.12 20.21 3.88
N LEU A 2 17.96 19.41 3.22
CA LEU A 2 17.97 19.22 1.76
C LEU A 2 16.60 18.75 1.22
N VAL A 3 15.87 17.98 2.01
CA VAL A 3 14.53 17.47 1.68
C VAL A 3 13.53 18.59 1.39
N ASP A 4 13.59 19.70 2.13
CA ASP A 4 12.67 20.82 1.94
C ASP A 4 12.94 21.55 0.60
N HIS A 5 14.14 21.43 0.07
CA HIS A 5 14.51 21.99 -1.24
C HIS A 5 14.26 21.04 -2.41
N LEU A 6 14.17 19.73 -2.13
CA LEU A 6 13.83 18.70 -3.15
C LEU A 6 12.33 18.57 -3.39
N LEU A 7 11.53 19.01 -2.43
CA LEU A 7 10.09 19.16 -2.62
C LEU A 7 9.88 20.53 -3.26
N ALA A 8 9.53 20.56 -4.53
CA ALA A 8 9.16 21.80 -5.19
C ALA A 8 8.09 22.51 -4.35
N ALA A 9 8.25 23.79 -4.09
CA ALA A 9 7.39 24.56 -3.19
C ALA A 9 5.89 24.54 -3.57
N ASP A 10 5.59 24.16 -4.81
CA ASP A 10 4.24 24.08 -5.36
C ASP A 10 3.67 22.64 -5.42
N GLU A 11 4.43 21.61 -5.08
CA GLU A 11 3.92 20.24 -5.07
C GLU A 11 3.05 20.00 -3.84
N ARG A 12 1.75 19.92 -4.06
CA ARG A 12 0.78 19.50 -3.05
C ARG A 12 0.81 17.99 -2.89
N LEU A 13 1.66 17.50 -2.03
CA LEU A 13 1.69 16.08 -1.66
C LEU A 13 0.49 15.75 -0.77
N PRO A 14 -0.11 14.56 -0.92
CA PRO A 14 -1.15 14.11 -0.01
C PRO A 14 -0.60 13.96 1.42
N GLY A 15 -1.44 14.20 2.43
CA GLY A 15 -1.01 14.14 3.84
C GLY A 15 -0.33 12.82 4.23
N VAL A 16 -0.69 11.70 3.58
CA VAL A 16 -0.03 10.41 3.76
C VAL A 16 1.45 10.43 3.39
N ALA A 17 1.87 11.27 2.44
CA ALA A 17 3.28 11.40 2.06
C ALA A 17 4.11 12.01 3.20
N THR A 18 3.59 13.05 3.85
CA THR A 18 4.23 13.70 5.01
C THR A 18 4.34 12.74 6.18
N VAL A 19 3.29 11.97 6.44
CA VAL A 19 3.27 10.97 7.52
C VAL A 19 4.25 9.83 7.23
N ALA A 20 4.29 9.34 5.99
CA ALA A 20 5.26 8.33 5.60
C ALA A 20 6.70 8.82 5.72
N MET A 21 6.96 10.10 5.41
CA MET A 21 8.26 10.73 5.63
C MET A 21 8.63 10.75 7.11
N LEU A 22 7.72 11.19 7.97
CA LEU A 22 7.94 11.21 9.41
C LEU A 22 8.18 9.80 9.95
N GLU A 23 7.34 8.83 9.57
CA GLU A 23 7.49 7.44 9.98
C GLU A 23 8.84 6.86 9.57
N GLN A 24 9.29 7.09 8.33
CA GLN A 24 10.58 6.60 7.87
C GLN A 24 11.76 7.27 8.59
N ARG A 25 11.68 8.56 8.92
CA ARG A 25 12.71 9.24 9.73
C ARG A 25 12.80 8.66 11.14
N LEU A 26 11.65 8.49 11.81
CA LEU A 26 11.60 7.86 13.13
C LEU A 26 12.15 6.42 13.11
N ALA A 27 11.84 5.66 12.07
CA ALA A 27 12.40 4.33 11.89
C ALA A 27 13.92 4.33 11.64
N LEU A 28 14.43 5.33 10.90
CA LEU A 28 15.86 5.49 10.66
C LEU A 28 16.61 5.80 11.96
N GLU A 29 16.00 6.56 12.86
CA GLU A 29 16.51 6.88 14.19
C GLU A 29 16.36 5.73 15.20
N GLY A 30 15.65 4.66 14.84
CA GLY A 30 15.43 3.49 15.68
C GLY A 30 14.28 3.63 16.69
N THR A 31 13.37 4.59 16.46
CA THR A 31 12.21 4.81 17.34
C THR A 31 11.19 3.68 17.23
N PHE A 32 11.06 3.06 16.04
CA PHE A 32 10.18 1.92 15.83
C PHE A 32 10.98 0.61 15.81
N SER A 33 10.61 -0.32 16.69
CA SER A 33 11.25 -1.64 16.78
C SER A 33 10.62 -2.66 15.85
N ASP A 34 9.32 -2.54 15.56
CA ASP A 34 8.59 -3.54 14.79
C ASP A 34 7.46 -2.95 13.91
N THR A 35 6.79 -3.85 13.17
CA THR A 35 5.69 -3.51 12.26
C THR A 35 4.42 -3.08 13.03
N GLU A 36 4.22 -3.56 14.25
CA GLU A 36 3.03 -3.27 15.03
C GLU A 36 3.07 -1.82 15.55
N GLU A 37 4.21 -1.36 16.02
CA GLU A 37 4.43 0.04 16.43
C GLU A 37 4.17 1.00 15.26
N ARG A 38 4.64 0.64 14.06
CA ARG A 38 4.35 1.41 12.85
C ARG A 38 2.85 1.43 12.54
N ALA A 39 2.16 0.29 12.68
CA ALA A 39 0.72 0.21 12.46
C ALA A 39 -0.06 1.04 13.48
N MET A 40 0.38 1.09 14.74
CA MET A 40 -0.22 1.94 15.77
C MET A 40 -0.03 3.43 15.44
N PHE A 41 1.16 3.82 14.99
CA PHE A 41 1.43 5.20 14.56
C PHE A 41 0.45 5.66 13.47
N TYR A 42 0.23 4.85 12.42
CA TYR A 42 -0.71 5.19 11.37
C TYR A 42 -2.17 5.19 11.82
N ARG A 43 -2.56 4.29 12.72
CA ARG A 43 -3.91 4.30 13.30
C ARG A 43 -4.15 5.57 14.08
N ALA A 44 -3.24 5.94 14.97
CA ALA A 44 -3.32 7.18 15.74
C ALA A 44 -3.40 8.42 14.83
N TRP A 45 -2.61 8.43 13.74
CA TRP A 45 -2.73 9.49 12.74
C TRP A 45 -4.10 9.48 12.07
N GLY A 46 -4.60 8.32 11.62
CA GLY A 46 -5.89 8.17 10.96
C GLY A 46 -7.06 8.65 11.82
N ASP A 47 -6.98 8.47 13.13
CA ASP A 47 -8.00 8.90 14.08
C ASP A 47 -8.01 10.43 14.31
N THR A 48 -6.91 11.12 13.96
CA THR A 48 -6.76 12.56 14.21
C THR A 48 -6.97 13.46 12.99
N VAL A 49 -6.95 12.87 11.78
CA VAL A 49 -7.03 13.64 10.52
C VAL A 49 -8.39 13.53 9.84
N PRO A 50 -8.75 14.48 8.95
CA PRO A 50 -9.98 14.37 8.18
C PRO A 50 -10.07 13.06 7.40
N PRO A 51 -11.25 12.40 7.31
CA PRO A 51 -11.44 11.14 6.59
C PRO A 51 -10.99 11.17 5.12
N ALA A 52 -11.01 12.34 4.49
CA ALA A 52 -10.52 12.51 3.12
C ALA A 52 -9.03 12.18 2.95
N TRP A 53 -8.21 12.32 4.01
CA TRP A 53 -6.78 12.03 3.99
C TRP A 53 -6.48 10.55 4.11
N THR A 54 -7.38 9.81 4.77
CA THR A 54 -7.30 8.36 4.94
C THR A 54 -8.21 7.60 3.97
N SER A 55 -8.65 8.26 2.90
CA SER A 55 -9.56 7.66 1.93
C SER A 55 -8.94 6.38 1.32
N ASN A 56 -9.79 5.41 1.00
CA ASN A 56 -9.39 4.19 0.33
C ASN A 56 -8.60 4.43 -0.98
N ALA A 57 -8.84 5.56 -1.65
CA ALA A 57 -8.09 5.93 -2.85
C ALA A 57 -6.61 6.23 -2.54
N SER A 58 -6.34 6.92 -1.44
CA SER A 58 -4.98 7.30 -1.00
C SER A 58 -4.23 6.13 -0.35
N LEU A 59 -4.94 5.28 0.39
CA LEU A 59 -4.36 4.20 1.20
C LEU A 59 -4.54 2.80 0.58
N SER A 60 -5.18 2.71 -0.58
CA SER A 60 -5.43 1.42 -1.24
C SER A 60 -4.13 0.69 -1.55
N THR A 61 -3.93 -0.47 -0.93
CA THR A 61 -2.79 -1.34 -1.18
C THR A 61 -2.70 -1.77 -2.65
N VAL A 62 -3.84 -1.89 -3.34
CA VAL A 62 -3.89 -2.20 -4.78
C VAL A 62 -3.21 -1.11 -5.61
N ASN A 63 -3.31 0.15 -5.18
CA ASN A 63 -2.67 1.29 -5.82
C ASN A 63 -1.26 1.60 -5.26
N GLY A 64 -0.75 0.73 -4.39
CA GLY A 64 0.55 0.91 -3.73
C GLY A 64 0.44 1.50 -2.32
N GLY A 65 -0.66 2.19 -1.99
CA GLY A 65 -0.95 2.73 -0.66
C GLY A 65 0.21 3.50 -0.04
N VAL A 66 0.42 3.29 1.25
CA VAL A 66 1.53 3.90 2.01
C VAL A 66 2.91 3.48 1.49
N TRP A 67 3.03 2.32 0.83
CA TRP A 67 4.32 1.81 0.34
C TRP A 67 4.99 2.71 -0.69
N ILE A 68 4.21 3.37 -1.56
CA ILE A 68 4.74 4.32 -2.54
C ILE A 68 5.38 5.51 -1.81
N TRP A 69 4.73 6.01 -0.77
CA TRP A 69 5.20 7.16 -0.01
C TRP A 69 6.38 6.82 0.89
N ARG A 70 6.41 5.62 1.45
CA ARG A 70 7.61 5.10 2.15
C ARG A 70 8.80 4.98 1.23
N TYR A 71 8.59 4.45 0.02
CA TYR A 71 9.64 4.36 -0.99
C TYR A 71 10.17 5.75 -1.37
N HIS A 72 9.28 6.69 -1.66
CA HIS A 72 9.62 8.07 -1.95
C HIS A 72 10.41 8.72 -0.79
N ALA A 73 9.94 8.58 0.44
CA ALA A 73 10.62 9.06 1.63
C ALA A 73 12.03 8.46 1.77
N THR A 74 12.18 7.15 1.55
CA THR A 74 13.48 6.47 1.63
C THR A 74 14.46 7.00 0.58
N LEU A 75 14.00 7.28 -0.65
CA LEU A 75 14.85 7.88 -1.68
C LEU A 75 15.32 9.28 -1.30
N LEU A 76 14.45 10.11 -0.75
CA LEU A 76 14.81 11.45 -0.29
C LEU A 76 15.81 11.40 0.86
N MET A 77 15.59 10.53 1.84
CA MET A 77 16.53 10.34 2.96
C MET A 77 17.88 9.78 2.49
N LEU A 78 17.89 8.89 1.49
CA LEU A 78 19.12 8.40 0.89
C LEU A 78 19.90 9.53 0.22
N ALA A 79 19.22 10.39 -0.55
CA ALA A 79 19.83 11.54 -1.19
C ALA A 79 20.42 12.50 -0.15
N GLU A 80 19.69 12.77 0.93
CA GLU A 80 20.16 13.60 2.05
C GLU A 80 21.36 12.97 2.75
N ALA A 81 21.29 11.67 3.09
CA ALA A 81 22.39 10.97 3.76
C ALA A 81 23.68 10.98 2.93
N ARG A 82 23.58 10.80 1.62
CA ARG A 82 24.72 10.88 0.71
C ARG A 82 25.29 12.30 0.62
N ALA A 83 24.43 13.31 0.56
CA ALA A 83 24.86 14.71 0.49
C ALA A 83 25.64 15.16 1.74
N TYR A 84 25.28 14.61 2.90
CA TYR A 84 25.93 14.92 4.17
C TYR A 84 26.99 13.90 4.63
N GLY A 85 27.29 12.87 3.83
CA GLY A 85 28.27 11.85 4.16
C GLY A 85 27.88 10.97 5.35
N LEU A 86 26.59 10.71 5.55
CA LEU A 86 26.07 9.92 6.66
C LEU A 86 26.04 8.43 6.29
N ASP A 87 27.18 7.76 6.33
CA ASP A 87 27.38 6.40 5.85
C ASP A 87 26.45 5.37 6.50
N ASP A 88 26.17 5.46 7.79
CA ASP A 88 25.28 4.56 8.49
C ASP A 88 23.84 4.68 8.01
N GLN A 89 23.37 5.90 7.82
CA GLN A 89 22.04 6.17 7.29
C GLN A 89 21.94 5.74 5.83
N THR A 90 22.96 5.99 5.03
CA THR A 90 23.06 5.53 3.64
C THR A 90 22.90 4.01 3.56
N ARG A 91 23.66 3.25 4.36
CA ARG A 91 23.56 1.79 4.42
C ARG A 91 22.19 1.28 4.86
N ARG A 92 21.51 1.98 5.78
CA ARG A 92 20.15 1.62 6.20
C ARG A 92 19.13 1.86 5.09
N CYS A 93 19.19 3.02 4.44
CA CYS A 93 18.33 3.34 3.31
C CYS A 93 18.53 2.36 2.14
N ASP A 94 19.78 2.05 1.78
CA ASP A 94 20.10 1.10 0.72
C ASP A 94 19.52 -0.30 1.03
N ARG A 95 19.60 -0.78 2.27
CA ARG A 95 18.97 -2.06 2.68
C ARG A 95 17.46 -2.04 2.52
N TRP A 96 16.79 -0.95 2.89
CA TRP A 96 15.34 -0.82 2.71
C TRP A 96 14.95 -0.81 1.24
N LEU A 97 15.77 -0.20 0.38
CA LEU A 97 15.53 -0.19 -1.06
C LEU A 97 15.71 -1.56 -1.72
N LEU A 98 16.53 -2.45 -1.16
CA LEU A 98 16.64 -3.83 -1.63
C LEU A 98 15.33 -4.62 -1.49
N ASP A 99 14.50 -4.28 -0.49
CA ASP A 99 13.20 -4.93 -0.28
C ASP A 99 12.11 -4.46 -1.25
N VAL A 100 12.35 -3.40 -2.03
CA VAL A 100 11.34 -2.83 -2.94
C VAL A 100 10.88 -3.82 -3.98
N SER A 101 11.78 -4.61 -4.56
CA SER A 101 11.43 -5.63 -5.56
C SER A 101 10.47 -6.67 -4.97
N ARG A 102 10.69 -7.08 -3.73
CA ARG A 102 9.84 -8.01 -2.99
C ARG A 102 8.46 -7.41 -2.70
N ILE A 103 8.43 -6.14 -2.32
CA ILE A 103 7.18 -5.39 -2.07
C ILE A 103 6.40 -5.24 -3.38
N GLN A 104 7.06 -4.88 -4.48
CA GLN A 104 6.45 -4.76 -5.80
C GLN A 104 5.85 -6.08 -6.28
N ALA A 105 6.57 -7.19 -6.13
CA ALA A 105 6.06 -8.52 -6.46
C ALA A 105 4.78 -8.83 -5.67
N ARG A 106 4.80 -8.57 -4.35
CA ARG A 106 3.63 -8.78 -3.49
C ARG A 106 2.43 -7.90 -3.86
N LEU A 107 2.67 -6.64 -4.20
CA LEU A 107 1.62 -5.73 -4.69
C LEU A 107 1.06 -6.21 -6.04
N GLY A 108 1.91 -6.74 -6.92
CA GLY A 108 1.51 -7.37 -8.18
C GLY A 108 0.56 -8.55 -7.97
N GLU A 109 0.92 -9.45 -7.05
CA GLU A 109 0.05 -10.58 -6.67
C GLU A 109 -1.31 -10.11 -6.13
N LEU A 110 -1.31 -9.10 -5.26
CA LEU A 110 -2.54 -8.55 -4.68
C LEU A 110 -3.44 -7.90 -5.74
N ARG A 111 -2.86 -7.22 -6.73
CA ARG A 111 -3.59 -6.67 -7.88
C ARG A 111 -4.24 -7.76 -8.70
N THR A 112 -3.52 -8.87 -8.95
CA THR A 112 -4.07 -10.03 -9.67
C THR A 112 -5.23 -10.65 -8.91
N VAL A 113 -5.08 -10.90 -7.61
CA VAL A 113 -6.14 -11.44 -6.76
C VAL A 113 -7.36 -10.50 -6.72
N HIS A 114 -7.12 -9.19 -6.66
CA HIS A 114 -8.19 -8.19 -6.72
C HIS A 114 -8.92 -8.20 -8.08
N ALA A 115 -8.19 -8.33 -9.18
CA ALA A 115 -8.78 -8.46 -10.52
C ALA A 115 -9.63 -9.71 -10.66
N VAL A 116 -9.14 -10.86 -10.17
CA VAL A 116 -9.90 -12.13 -10.14
C VAL A 116 -11.19 -11.98 -9.31
N ARG A 117 -11.12 -11.35 -8.14
CA ARG A 117 -12.30 -11.07 -7.32
C ARG A 117 -13.33 -10.23 -8.07
N ARG A 118 -12.89 -9.13 -8.70
CA ARG A 118 -13.79 -8.26 -9.50
C ARG A 118 -14.39 -9.01 -10.68
N GLY A 119 -13.58 -9.77 -11.40
CA GLY A 119 -14.03 -10.62 -12.53
C GLY A 119 -15.09 -11.63 -12.10
N GLY A 120 -14.89 -12.30 -10.96
CA GLY A 120 -15.86 -13.23 -10.39
C GLY A 120 -17.20 -12.56 -10.05
N VAL A 121 -17.16 -11.38 -9.43
CA VAL A 121 -18.38 -10.60 -9.12
C VAL A 121 -19.12 -10.19 -10.41
N LEU A 122 -18.38 -9.67 -11.40
CA LEU A 122 -18.97 -9.29 -12.69
C LEU A 122 -19.57 -10.49 -13.43
N ALA A 123 -18.90 -11.64 -13.37
CA ALA A 123 -19.44 -12.89 -13.95
C ALA A 123 -20.72 -13.34 -13.25
N CYS A 124 -20.82 -13.20 -11.92
CA CYS A 124 -22.08 -13.48 -11.19
C CYS A 124 -23.20 -12.55 -11.66
N ILE A 125 -22.95 -11.26 -11.77
CA ILE A 125 -23.94 -10.27 -12.23
C ILE A 125 -24.36 -10.57 -13.67
N ALA A 126 -23.42 -10.81 -14.58
CA ALA A 126 -23.70 -11.16 -15.97
C ALA A 126 -24.52 -12.45 -16.08
N GLY A 127 -24.16 -13.50 -15.33
CA GLY A 127 -24.91 -14.75 -15.27
C GLY A 127 -26.34 -14.56 -14.78
N ALA A 128 -26.54 -13.68 -13.77
CA ALA A 128 -27.89 -13.39 -13.27
C ALA A 128 -28.76 -12.62 -14.28
N LEU A 129 -28.15 -11.76 -15.12
CA LEU A 129 -28.87 -10.91 -16.06
C LEU A 129 -29.17 -11.62 -17.39
N ILE A 130 -28.28 -12.51 -17.85
CA ILE A 130 -28.36 -13.10 -19.21
C ILE A 130 -29.03 -14.45 -19.20
N GLY A 131 -29.12 -15.16 -18.08
CA GLY A 131 -29.48 -16.56 -18.05
C GLY A 131 -30.94 -16.86 -17.79
N SER A 132 -31.48 -17.78 -18.59
CA SER A 132 -32.76 -18.47 -18.32
C SER A 132 -32.65 -20.00 -18.52
N GLY A 133 -31.45 -20.56 -18.36
CA GLY A 133 -31.19 -22.00 -18.63
C GLY A 133 -30.67 -22.78 -17.42
N SER A 134 -30.70 -24.11 -17.51
CA SER A 134 -30.25 -25.05 -16.47
C SER A 134 -28.79 -24.91 -16.07
N LEU A 135 -27.95 -24.29 -16.91
CA LEU A 135 -26.52 -24.02 -16.63
C LEU A 135 -26.26 -22.71 -15.88
N GLN A 136 -27.27 -21.86 -15.70
CA GLN A 136 -27.13 -20.56 -15.05
C GLN A 136 -26.74 -20.70 -13.58
N ILE A 137 -27.44 -21.56 -12.83
CA ILE A 137 -27.18 -21.73 -11.39
C ILE A 137 -25.75 -22.21 -11.12
N PRO A 138 -25.27 -23.30 -11.75
CA PRO A 138 -23.89 -23.76 -11.51
C PRO A 138 -22.82 -22.73 -11.92
N PHE A 139 -23.10 -21.96 -13.00
CA PHE A 139 -22.17 -20.88 -13.40
C PHE A 139 -22.09 -19.78 -12.35
N ILE A 140 -23.22 -19.28 -11.84
CA ILE A 140 -23.25 -18.26 -10.79
C ILE A 140 -22.59 -18.76 -9.52
N VAL A 141 -22.88 -20.00 -9.10
CA VAL A 141 -22.26 -20.60 -7.91
C VAL A 141 -20.75 -20.72 -8.08
N GLY A 142 -20.27 -21.17 -9.23
CA GLY A 142 -18.85 -21.25 -9.54
C GLY A 142 -18.16 -19.88 -9.50
N ALA A 143 -18.74 -18.86 -10.14
CA ALA A 143 -18.21 -17.51 -10.14
C ALA A 143 -18.21 -16.89 -8.72
N ALA A 144 -19.24 -17.13 -7.94
CA ALA A 144 -19.31 -16.69 -6.54
C ALA A 144 -18.26 -17.37 -5.67
N ALA A 145 -18.03 -18.67 -5.84
CA ALA A 145 -16.99 -19.40 -5.14
C ALA A 145 -15.59 -18.83 -5.46
N VAL A 146 -15.30 -18.57 -6.73
CA VAL A 146 -14.02 -17.94 -7.15
C VAL A 146 -13.87 -16.56 -6.54
N ALA A 147 -14.92 -15.74 -6.56
CA ALA A 147 -14.87 -14.39 -5.96
C ALA A 147 -14.65 -14.44 -4.45
N LEU A 148 -15.28 -15.39 -3.76
CA LEU A 148 -15.13 -15.58 -2.32
C LEU A 148 -13.72 -16.05 -1.96
N VAL A 149 -13.19 -17.06 -2.65
CA VAL A 149 -11.82 -17.55 -2.44
C VAL A 149 -10.81 -16.41 -2.68
N ALA A 150 -10.96 -15.67 -3.79
CA ALA A 150 -10.12 -14.54 -4.08
C ALA A 150 -10.22 -13.45 -2.98
N HIS A 151 -11.41 -13.20 -2.44
CA HIS A 151 -11.61 -12.27 -1.34
C HIS A 151 -10.87 -12.70 -0.07
N VAL A 152 -11.01 -13.97 0.34
CA VAL A 152 -10.32 -14.52 1.51
C VAL A 152 -8.80 -14.49 1.34
N VAL A 153 -8.29 -14.87 0.16
CA VAL A 153 -6.86 -14.81 -0.15
C VAL A 153 -6.35 -13.38 -0.10
N HIS A 154 -7.11 -12.44 -0.66
CA HIS A 154 -6.76 -11.02 -0.63
C HIS A 154 -6.66 -10.51 0.82
N GLN A 155 -7.65 -10.80 1.65
CA GLN A 155 -7.63 -10.36 3.06
C GLN A 155 -6.46 -10.97 3.86
N ARG A 156 -6.15 -12.25 3.64
CA ARG A 156 -5.06 -12.93 4.35
C ARG A 156 -3.67 -12.49 3.91
N ARG A 157 -3.51 -12.10 2.66
CA ARG A 157 -2.23 -11.70 2.08
C ARG A 157 -2.02 -10.19 2.07
N MET A 158 -3.07 -9.44 2.29
CA MET A 158 -2.98 -7.98 2.37
C MET A 158 -2.09 -7.61 3.55
N PRO A 159 -0.95 -6.94 3.32
CA PRO A 159 -0.22 -6.35 4.42
C PRO A 159 -1.16 -5.39 5.15
N PRO A 160 -1.03 -5.21 6.45
CA PRO A 160 -1.78 -4.18 7.14
C PRO A 160 -1.63 -2.89 6.35
N PRO A 161 -2.70 -2.12 6.17
CA PRO A 161 -2.69 -0.90 5.36
C PRO A 161 -1.64 0.10 5.86
N PHE A 162 -1.10 -0.17 7.02
CA PHE A 162 -0.13 0.64 7.71
C PHE A 162 1.06 -0.20 8.17
#